data_c0f8e24ffe1ca2001565ff7daa816f78
#
_entry.id   c0f8e24ffe1ca2001565ff7daa816f78
#
_cell.length_a   1.000
_cell.length_b   1.000
_cell.length_c   1.000
_cell.angle_alpha   90.00
_cell.angle_beta   90.00
_cell.angle_gamma   90.00
#
_symmetry.space_group_name_H-M   'P 1'
#
loop_
_entity.id
_entity.type
_entity.pdbx_description
1 polymer ?
#
loop_
_entity_poly.entity_id
_entity_poly.type
_entity_poly.pdbx_seq_one_letter_code
_entity_poly.pdbx_strand_id
1 'polypeptide(L)'
;GYPLLLAEMTIATALRTAATSVMAAKLLARKNSHVMTMIGLGAQSEFQALAFRAEMGIRELRVYDIDPAATKKFIDNLRPYDFSVLPMDSVREAVRGADIVTTATAAKTRATILHADMIAPGAHINAIGGDCPGKTEISRDLLEQTKVFVEYPPQSRIEGEIQQLNQDSKVTQIWHVLTGRAPGRISNQDITLFDSVGFAIEDFSTLRYLRDLLAAQAKSHDLDLIPALTNPKNLFGLIAAPV
;
A
#
# COMPACT_ATOMS: atom_id res chain seq x y z
N GLY A 1 28.05 -7.05 -7.73
CA GLY A 1 26.94 -6.96 -8.64
C GLY A 1 26.43 -8.28 -9.19
N TYR A 2 26.60 -9.40 -8.46
CA TYR A 2 26.01 -10.68 -8.87
C TYR A 2 24.51 -10.69 -8.55
N PRO A 3 23.62 -11.12 -9.48
CA PRO A 3 22.22 -11.34 -9.18
C PRO A 3 22.07 -12.50 -8.18
N LEU A 4 21.32 -12.27 -7.11
CA LEU A 4 21.12 -13.25 -6.03
C LEU A 4 19.73 -13.89 -6.08
N LEU A 5 18.75 -13.19 -6.65
CA LEU A 5 17.38 -13.65 -6.79
C LEU A 5 16.72 -12.97 -8.00
N LEU A 6 16.04 -13.75 -8.80
CA LEU A 6 15.07 -13.30 -9.79
C LEU A 6 13.69 -13.81 -9.38
N ALA A 7 12.75 -12.91 -9.17
CA ALA A 7 11.39 -13.24 -8.73
C ALA A 7 10.35 -12.43 -9.48
N GLU A 8 9.18 -13.03 -9.65
CA GLU A 8 7.99 -12.32 -10.10
C GLU A 8 7.42 -11.49 -8.95
N MET A 9 6.99 -10.25 -9.21
CA MET A 9 6.65 -9.30 -8.16
C MET A 9 5.15 -8.97 -8.07
N THR A 10 4.27 -9.50 -8.91
CA THR A 10 2.83 -9.13 -8.88
C THR A 10 2.20 -9.44 -7.52
N ILE A 11 2.32 -10.68 -7.06
CA ILE A 11 1.80 -11.08 -5.74
C ILE A 11 2.62 -10.47 -4.60
N ALA A 12 3.95 -10.44 -4.76
CA ALA A 12 4.83 -9.86 -3.75
C ALA A 12 4.55 -8.37 -3.54
N THR A 13 4.28 -7.61 -4.61
CA THR A 13 3.87 -6.20 -4.53
C THR A 13 2.54 -6.04 -3.79
N ALA A 14 1.56 -6.89 -4.07
CA ALA A 14 0.28 -6.83 -3.37
C ALA A 14 0.45 -7.09 -1.86
N LEU A 15 1.25 -8.09 -1.49
CA LEU A 15 1.53 -8.43 -0.10
C LEU A 15 2.30 -7.32 0.63
N ARG A 16 3.37 -6.76 0.01
CA ARG A 16 4.16 -5.70 0.66
C ARG A 16 3.36 -4.41 0.83
N THR A 17 2.53 -4.06 -0.15
CA THR A 17 1.66 -2.88 -0.05
C THR A 17 0.68 -3.03 1.11
N ALA A 18 0.06 -4.19 1.25
CA ALA A 18 -0.84 -4.46 2.38
C ALA A 18 -0.09 -4.46 3.73
N ALA A 19 1.12 -5.02 3.77
CA ALA A 19 1.95 -5.01 4.97
C ALA A 19 2.37 -3.58 5.38
N THR A 20 2.73 -2.74 4.42
CA THR A 20 3.07 -1.33 4.67
C THR A 20 1.86 -0.55 5.19
N SER A 21 0.68 -0.72 4.57
CA SER A 21 -0.56 -0.09 5.02
C SER A 21 -0.90 -0.46 6.46
N VAL A 22 -0.88 -1.74 6.81
CA VAL A 22 -1.21 -2.18 8.17
C VAL A 22 -0.15 -1.79 9.18
N MET A 23 1.13 -1.78 8.80
CA MET A 23 2.22 -1.26 9.64
C MET A 23 1.99 0.21 9.99
N ALA A 24 1.66 1.05 9.01
CA ALA A 24 1.34 2.45 9.23
C ALA A 24 0.09 2.60 10.10
N ALA A 25 -0.97 1.85 9.84
CA ALA A 25 -2.21 1.89 10.62
C ALA A 25 -1.99 1.49 12.08
N LYS A 26 -1.12 0.52 12.39
CA LYS A 26 -0.77 0.15 13.79
C LYS A 26 -0.15 1.32 14.58
N LEU A 27 0.48 2.28 13.90
CA LEU A 27 1.08 3.47 14.51
C LEU A 27 0.12 4.66 14.52
N LEU A 28 -0.77 4.74 13.54
CA LEU A 28 -1.54 5.93 13.20
C LEU A 28 -3.04 5.80 13.46
N ALA A 29 -3.63 4.61 13.43
CA ALA A 29 -5.03 4.39 13.77
C ALA A 29 -5.26 4.36 15.29
N ARG A 30 -6.52 4.50 15.69
CA ARG A 30 -6.91 4.28 17.09
C ARG A 30 -6.71 2.81 17.47
N LYS A 31 -6.31 2.54 18.70
CA LYS A 31 -6.05 1.17 19.17
C LYS A 31 -7.31 0.29 19.20
N ASN A 32 -8.47 0.89 19.30
CA ASN A 32 -9.78 0.23 19.32
C ASN A 32 -10.51 0.34 17.97
N SER A 33 -9.77 0.39 16.86
CA SER A 33 -10.36 0.38 15.51
C SER A 33 -10.96 -0.98 15.22
N HIS A 34 -12.21 -1.02 14.70
CA HIS A 34 -12.96 -2.23 14.41
C HIS A 34 -13.54 -2.24 12.99
N VAL A 35 -13.88 -1.06 12.47
CA VAL A 35 -14.54 -0.91 11.17
C VAL A 35 -13.55 -0.36 10.15
N MET A 36 -13.34 -1.11 9.08
CA MET A 36 -12.55 -0.66 7.94
C MET A 36 -13.44 -0.46 6.71
N THR A 37 -13.20 0.64 6.02
CA THR A 37 -13.78 0.89 4.70
C THR A 37 -12.73 0.65 3.62
N MET A 38 -13.14 -0.05 2.56
CA MET A 38 -12.34 -0.25 1.35
C MET A 38 -13.03 0.39 0.15
N ILE A 39 -12.37 1.36 -0.49
CA ILE A 39 -12.85 2.05 -1.69
C ILE A 39 -11.93 1.70 -2.85
N GLY A 40 -12.50 1.10 -3.89
CA GLY A 40 -11.75 0.45 -4.95
C GLY A 40 -11.45 -1.02 -4.61
N LEU A 41 -12.17 -1.93 -5.29
CA LEU A 41 -12.08 -3.36 -5.02
C LEU A 41 -11.29 -4.10 -6.11
N GLY A 42 -10.22 -3.45 -6.57
CA GLY A 42 -9.26 -3.98 -7.53
C GLY A 42 -8.31 -5.03 -6.95
N ALA A 43 -7.14 -5.20 -7.59
CA ALA A 43 -6.17 -6.25 -7.27
C ALA A 43 -5.59 -6.19 -5.85
N GLN A 44 -5.56 -5.01 -5.22
CA GLN A 44 -5.00 -4.82 -3.88
C GLN A 44 -5.98 -5.16 -2.75
N SER A 45 -7.27 -5.14 -3.02
CA SER A 45 -8.31 -5.03 -1.99
C SER A 45 -8.35 -6.20 -1.01
N GLU A 46 -8.28 -7.44 -1.50
CA GLU A 46 -8.31 -8.63 -0.64
C GLU A 46 -7.05 -8.74 0.23
N PHE A 47 -5.89 -8.37 -0.31
CA PHE A 47 -4.63 -8.38 0.44
C PHE A 47 -4.66 -7.35 1.58
N GLN A 48 -5.23 -6.17 1.33
CA GLN A 48 -5.46 -5.16 2.36
C GLN A 48 -6.37 -5.72 3.46
N ALA A 49 -7.54 -6.23 3.12
CA ALA A 49 -8.49 -6.78 4.07
C ALA A 49 -7.85 -7.88 4.95
N LEU A 50 -7.15 -8.83 4.33
CA LEU A 50 -6.52 -9.95 5.03
C LEU A 50 -5.40 -9.49 5.96
N ALA A 51 -4.57 -8.52 5.54
CA ALA A 51 -3.52 -7.96 6.39
C ALA A 51 -4.09 -7.25 7.63
N PHE A 52 -5.13 -6.43 7.44
CA PHE A 52 -5.80 -5.74 8.56
C PHE A 52 -6.50 -6.70 9.52
N ARG A 53 -7.07 -7.79 9.00
CA ARG A 53 -7.62 -8.86 9.85
C ARG A 53 -6.52 -9.55 10.67
N ALA A 54 -5.43 -9.93 10.01
CA ALA A 54 -4.34 -10.65 10.66
C ALA A 54 -3.65 -9.83 11.76
N GLU A 55 -3.40 -8.55 11.50
CA GLU A 55 -2.55 -7.71 12.34
C GLU A 55 -3.32 -6.79 13.31
N MET A 56 -4.57 -6.46 13.00
CA MET A 56 -5.39 -5.55 13.81
C MET A 56 -6.74 -6.15 14.24
N GLY A 57 -7.06 -7.37 13.79
CA GLY A 57 -8.31 -8.04 14.14
C GLY A 57 -9.56 -7.45 13.48
N ILE A 58 -9.39 -6.64 12.42
CA ILE A 58 -10.52 -6.06 11.68
C ILE A 58 -11.35 -7.16 11.04
N ARG A 59 -12.66 -7.13 11.26
CA ARG A 59 -13.63 -8.09 10.69
C ARG A 59 -14.83 -7.44 10.04
N GLU A 60 -15.16 -6.19 10.38
CA GLU A 60 -16.21 -5.43 9.73
C GLU A 60 -15.61 -4.61 8.58
N LEU A 61 -16.05 -4.94 7.36
CA LEU A 61 -15.61 -4.27 6.13
C LEU A 61 -16.83 -3.61 5.48
N ARG A 62 -16.76 -2.30 5.28
CA ARG A 62 -17.67 -1.56 4.40
C ARG A 62 -16.97 -1.33 3.09
N VAL A 63 -17.62 -1.67 1.99
CA VAL A 63 -16.94 -1.70 0.70
C VAL A 63 -17.72 -0.95 -0.37
N TYR A 64 -16.99 -0.27 -1.23
CA TYR A 64 -17.58 0.42 -2.38
C TYR A 64 -16.65 0.34 -3.59
N ASP A 65 -17.23 0.01 -4.71
CA ASP A 65 -16.62 0.13 -6.04
C ASP A 65 -17.70 0.58 -7.04
N ILE A 66 -17.29 1.30 -8.07
CA ILE A 66 -18.18 1.67 -9.19
C ILE A 66 -18.55 0.47 -10.05
N ASP A 67 -17.75 -0.61 -9.99
CA ASP A 67 -17.98 -1.86 -10.71
C ASP A 67 -18.62 -2.91 -9.78
N PRO A 68 -19.90 -3.27 -9.98
CA PRO A 68 -20.54 -4.33 -9.19
C PRO A 68 -19.86 -5.69 -9.31
N ALA A 69 -19.17 -5.97 -10.43
CA ALA A 69 -18.44 -7.22 -10.60
C ALA A 69 -17.22 -7.29 -9.70
N ALA A 70 -16.51 -6.16 -9.49
CA ALA A 70 -15.42 -6.05 -8.52
C ALA A 70 -15.91 -6.27 -7.09
N THR A 71 -17.07 -5.70 -6.73
CA THR A 71 -17.70 -5.92 -5.42
C THR A 71 -18.05 -7.38 -5.22
N LYS A 72 -18.68 -8.02 -6.20
CA LYS A 72 -19.01 -9.44 -6.14
C LYS A 72 -17.76 -10.31 -5.99
N LYS A 73 -16.73 -10.06 -6.79
CA LYS A 73 -15.43 -10.76 -6.72
C LYS A 73 -14.83 -10.66 -5.33
N PHE A 74 -14.80 -9.48 -4.73
CA PHE A 74 -14.26 -9.25 -3.41
C PHE A 74 -15.01 -10.04 -2.33
N ILE A 75 -16.35 -10.01 -2.34
CA ILE A 75 -17.18 -10.77 -1.41
C ILE A 75 -16.96 -12.28 -1.56
N ASP A 76 -16.94 -12.77 -2.79
CA ASP A 76 -16.74 -14.21 -3.07
C ASP A 76 -15.35 -14.68 -2.60
N ASN A 77 -14.30 -13.90 -2.83
CA ASN A 77 -12.93 -14.23 -2.42
C ASN A 77 -12.77 -14.22 -0.89
N LEU A 78 -13.46 -13.33 -0.19
CA LEU A 78 -13.36 -13.25 1.27
C LEU A 78 -14.33 -14.18 2.01
N ARG A 79 -15.22 -14.87 1.31
CA ARG A 79 -16.18 -15.80 1.93
C ARG A 79 -15.56 -16.87 2.83
N PRO A 80 -14.36 -17.45 2.53
CA PRO A 80 -13.72 -18.44 3.42
C PRO A 80 -13.16 -17.84 4.70
N TYR A 81 -13.09 -16.52 4.79
CA TYR A 81 -12.52 -15.80 5.91
C TYR A 81 -13.64 -15.17 6.75
N ASP A 82 -13.46 -15.12 8.05
CA ASP A 82 -14.44 -14.58 9.00
C ASP A 82 -14.50 -13.03 8.92
N PHE A 83 -15.22 -12.55 7.91
CA PHE A 83 -15.52 -11.12 7.70
C PHE A 83 -17.03 -10.88 7.61
N SER A 84 -17.47 -9.76 8.18
CA SER A 84 -18.75 -9.13 7.86
C SER A 84 -18.48 -8.10 6.75
N VAL A 85 -18.79 -8.44 5.50
CA VAL A 85 -18.61 -7.56 4.35
C VAL A 85 -19.93 -6.90 3.99
N LEU A 86 -20.00 -5.57 4.07
CA LEU A 86 -21.18 -4.77 3.79
C LEU A 86 -20.93 -3.89 2.55
N PRO A 87 -21.47 -4.26 1.38
CA PRO A 87 -21.45 -3.38 0.22
C PRO A 87 -22.33 -2.16 0.48
N MET A 88 -21.84 -0.99 0.09
CA MET A 88 -22.49 0.30 0.26
C MET A 88 -22.84 0.92 -1.10
N ASP A 89 -23.86 1.79 -1.12
CA ASP A 89 -24.33 2.41 -2.36
C ASP A 89 -23.52 3.66 -2.75
N SER A 90 -22.68 4.15 -1.85
CA SER A 90 -21.84 5.32 -2.09
C SER A 90 -20.58 5.35 -1.21
N VAL A 91 -19.56 6.08 -1.66
CA VAL A 91 -18.37 6.39 -0.85
C VAL A 91 -18.76 7.01 0.48
N ARG A 92 -19.69 7.98 0.47
CA ARG A 92 -20.13 8.69 1.68
C ARG A 92 -20.76 7.76 2.71
N GLU A 93 -21.54 6.79 2.27
CA GLU A 93 -22.10 5.79 3.17
C GLU A 93 -21.03 4.82 3.69
N ALA A 94 -20.14 4.40 2.82
CA ALA A 94 -19.07 3.48 3.18
C ALA A 94 -18.17 4.04 4.29
N VAL A 95 -17.80 5.33 4.22
CA VAL A 95 -16.88 5.95 5.19
C VAL A 95 -17.53 6.44 6.47
N ARG A 96 -18.87 6.47 6.53
CA ARG A 96 -19.58 6.98 7.70
C ARG A 96 -19.27 6.18 8.95
N GLY A 97 -18.53 6.78 9.91
CA GLY A 97 -18.17 6.14 11.16
C GLY A 97 -17.14 5.02 11.04
N ALA A 98 -16.42 4.96 9.92
CA ALA A 98 -15.28 4.04 9.77
C ALA A 98 -14.11 4.51 10.63
N ASP A 99 -13.39 3.56 11.22
CA ASP A 99 -12.15 3.82 11.95
C ASP A 99 -10.96 3.93 11.01
N ILE A 100 -10.97 3.11 9.95
CA ILE A 100 -9.92 3.03 8.95
C ILE A 100 -10.57 3.10 7.56
N VAL A 101 -10.03 3.97 6.71
CA VAL A 101 -10.47 4.10 5.30
C VAL A 101 -9.27 3.84 4.41
N THR A 102 -9.37 2.87 3.50
CA THR A 102 -8.34 2.61 2.50
C THR A 102 -8.90 2.91 1.11
N THR A 103 -8.20 3.76 0.36
CA THR A 103 -8.52 4.08 -1.04
C THR A 103 -7.50 3.44 -1.97
N ALA A 104 -8.00 2.69 -2.96
CA ALA A 104 -7.19 1.92 -3.92
C ALA A 104 -7.86 1.88 -5.29
N THR A 105 -8.27 3.04 -5.81
CA THR A 105 -8.94 3.08 -7.12
C THR A 105 -7.94 3.14 -8.26
N ALA A 106 -8.34 2.65 -9.43
CA ALA A 106 -7.52 2.61 -10.64
C ALA A 106 -7.75 3.81 -11.59
N ALA A 107 -8.49 4.84 -11.15
CA ALA A 107 -8.73 6.03 -11.97
C ALA A 107 -7.39 6.74 -12.26
N LYS A 108 -7.05 6.92 -13.54
CA LYS A 108 -5.78 7.52 -13.98
C LYS A 108 -5.83 9.07 -14.04
N THR A 109 -6.75 9.69 -13.33
CA THR A 109 -6.97 11.14 -13.32
C THR A 109 -7.18 11.63 -11.89
N ARG A 110 -7.19 12.95 -11.71
CA ARG A 110 -7.69 13.54 -10.46
C ARG A 110 -9.16 13.18 -10.28
N ALA A 111 -9.42 12.13 -9.55
CA ALA A 111 -10.77 11.70 -9.21
C ALA A 111 -10.92 11.79 -7.70
N THR A 112 -11.17 12.98 -7.17
CA THR A 112 -11.40 13.19 -5.73
C THR A 112 -12.59 12.36 -5.28
N ILE A 113 -12.35 11.41 -4.40
CA ILE A 113 -13.36 10.49 -3.88
C ILE A 113 -13.63 10.70 -2.39
N LEU A 114 -12.65 11.21 -1.64
CA LEU A 114 -12.82 11.57 -0.23
C LEU A 114 -12.75 13.08 -0.02
N HIS A 115 -13.75 13.62 0.68
CA HIS A 115 -13.85 15.02 1.06
C HIS A 115 -13.86 15.16 2.58
N ALA A 116 -13.46 16.33 3.09
CA ALA A 116 -13.34 16.59 4.52
C ALA A 116 -14.64 16.35 5.31
N ASP A 117 -15.77 16.69 4.72
CA ASP A 117 -17.10 16.51 5.32
C ASP A 117 -17.59 15.06 5.42
N MET A 118 -16.82 14.12 4.84
CA MET A 118 -17.13 12.69 4.91
C MET A 118 -16.42 11.98 6.06
N ILE A 119 -15.30 12.53 6.56
CA ILE A 119 -14.41 11.86 7.48
C ILE A 119 -14.63 12.33 8.92
N ALA A 120 -14.92 11.40 9.79
CA ALA A 120 -15.10 11.68 11.21
C ALA A 120 -13.76 11.89 11.94
N PRO A 121 -13.72 12.73 12.98
CA PRO A 121 -12.56 12.82 13.86
C PRO A 121 -12.14 11.45 14.38
N GLY A 122 -10.83 11.22 14.42
CA GLY A 122 -10.24 9.95 14.87
C GLY A 122 -10.05 8.89 13.80
N ALA A 123 -10.53 9.11 12.58
CA ALA A 123 -10.29 8.17 11.49
C ALA A 123 -8.81 8.11 11.07
N HIS A 124 -8.41 6.98 10.51
CA HIS A 124 -7.15 6.78 9.82
C HIS A 124 -7.39 6.48 8.35
N ILE A 125 -6.65 7.13 7.45
CA ILE A 125 -6.79 6.98 6.01
C ILE A 125 -5.49 6.38 5.46
N ASN A 126 -5.58 5.26 4.73
CA ASN A 126 -4.52 4.75 3.87
C ASN A 126 -4.84 5.15 2.43
N ALA A 127 -4.13 6.12 1.90
CA ALA A 127 -4.24 6.54 0.51
C ALA A 127 -3.18 5.78 -0.30
N ILE A 128 -3.58 4.67 -0.91
CA ILE A 128 -2.69 3.81 -1.70
C ILE A 128 -2.99 3.85 -3.20
N GLY A 129 -3.96 4.65 -3.62
CA GLY A 129 -4.34 4.78 -5.01
C GLY A 129 -3.53 5.83 -5.78
N GLY A 130 -2.88 6.77 -5.11
CA GLY A 130 -1.97 7.75 -5.73
C GLY A 130 -0.63 7.09 -6.06
N ASP A 131 -0.31 6.94 -7.34
CA ASP A 131 0.89 6.23 -7.82
C ASP A 131 1.53 6.86 -9.05
N CYS A 132 1.07 8.05 -9.46
CA CYS A 132 1.65 8.78 -10.57
C CYS A 132 1.30 10.28 -10.53
N PRO A 133 2.07 11.10 -11.26
CA PRO A 133 1.78 12.53 -11.35
C PRO A 133 0.37 12.82 -11.86
N GLY A 134 -0.34 13.70 -11.18
CA GLY A 134 -1.71 14.11 -11.54
C GLY A 134 -2.82 13.19 -11.06
N LYS A 135 -2.52 12.04 -10.46
CA LYS A 135 -3.51 11.13 -9.86
C LYS A 135 -3.64 11.40 -8.38
N THR A 136 -4.84 11.76 -7.93
CA THR A 136 -5.17 11.98 -6.51
C THR A 136 -6.60 11.56 -6.23
N GLU A 137 -6.84 11.02 -5.05
CA GLU A 137 -8.13 10.51 -4.58
C GLU A 137 -8.70 11.31 -3.41
N ILE A 138 -7.84 12.05 -2.71
CA ILE A 138 -8.17 12.80 -1.50
C ILE A 138 -8.32 14.28 -1.84
N SER A 139 -9.36 14.96 -1.33
CA SER A 139 -9.48 16.39 -1.52
C SER A 139 -8.40 17.16 -0.76
N ARG A 140 -8.00 18.30 -1.32
CA ARG A 140 -6.98 19.16 -0.71
C ARG A 140 -7.38 19.63 0.68
N ASP A 141 -8.65 20.01 0.88
CA ASP A 141 -9.17 20.46 2.17
C ASP A 141 -9.12 19.36 3.24
N LEU A 142 -9.32 18.10 2.85
CA LEU A 142 -9.11 16.97 3.76
C LEU A 142 -7.63 16.79 4.11
N LEU A 143 -6.73 16.86 3.14
CA LEU A 143 -5.29 16.79 3.40
C LEU A 143 -4.81 17.87 4.36
N GLU A 144 -5.29 19.11 4.21
CA GLU A 144 -4.94 20.25 5.06
C GLU A 144 -5.46 20.09 6.51
N GLN A 145 -6.49 19.29 6.72
CA GLN A 145 -7.06 18.98 8.04
C GLN A 145 -6.48 17.73 8.69
N THR A 146 -5.63 16.98 8.00
CA THR A 146 -5.08 15.70 8.48
C THR A 146 -3.63 15.82 8.92
N LYS A 147 -3.20 14.92 9.80
CA LYS A 147 -1.78 14.67 10.03
C LYS A 147 -1.29 13.71 8.97
N VAL A 148 -0.50 14.22 8.04
CA VAL A 148 -0.03 13.47 6.87
C VAL A 148 1.31 12.80 7.15
N PHE A 149 1.37 11.51 6.84
CA PHE A 149 2.55 10.66 6.91
C PHE A 149 2.86 10.09 5.52
N VAL A 150 4.13 9.98 5.20
CA VAL A 150 4.60 9.51 3.87
C VAL A 150 5.80 8.57 4.04
N GLU A 151 6.08 7.76 3.04
CA GLU A 151 7.33 6.98 2.99
C GLU A 151 8.53 7.88 2.70
N TYR A 152 8.53 8.52 1.54
CA TYR A 152 9.63 9.33 1.04
C TYR A 152 9.13 10.64 0.40
N PRO A 153 9.22 11.78 1.11
CA PRO A 153 8.61 13.04 0.66
C PRO A 153 8.97 13.49 -0.76
N PRO A 154 10.22 13.35 -1.24
CA PRO A 154 10.54 13.76 -2.61
C PRO A 154 9.73 13.01 -3.68
N GLN A 155 9.42 11.73 -3.48
CA GLN A 155 8.60 10.93 -4.38
C GLN A 155 7.11 11.24 -4.17
N SER A 156 6.63 11.24 -2.93
CA SER A 156 5.21 11.51 -2.64
C SER A 156 4.75 12.89 -3.13
N ARG A 157 5.65 13.89 -3.18
CA ARG A 157 5.33 15.21 -3.74
C ARG A 157 5.15 15.20 -5.25
N ILE A 158 5.58 14.17 -5.94
CA ILE A 158 5.43 14.02 -7.41
C ILE A 158 4.25 13.11 -7.73
N GLU A 159 4.08 12.03 -6.99
CA GLU A 159 3.19 10.91 -7.34
C GLU A 159 2.07 10.67 -6.31
N GLY A 160 2.25 11.12 -5.05
CA GLY A 160 1.31 10.88 -3.96
C GLY A 160 0.22 11.96 -3.84
N GLU A 161 -0.61 11.83 -2.83
CA GLU A 161 -1.68 12.79 -2.53
C GLU A 161 -1.13 14.18 -2.19
N ILE A 162 0.06 14.24 -1.56
CA ILE A 162 0.69 15.51 -1.16
C ILE A 162 1.24 16.34 -2.34
N GLN A 163 1.18 15.85 -3.58
CA GLN A 163 1.44 16.66 -4.77
C GLN A 163 0.50 17.89 -4.86
N GLN A 164 -0.65 17.85 -4.18
CA GLN A 164 -1.62 18.94 -4.11
C GLN A 164 -1.27 20.00 -3.06
N LEU A 165 -0.37 19.70 -2.14
CA LEU A 165 0.00 20.59 -1.05
C LEU A 165 1.15 21.51 -1.43
N ASN A 166 1.27 22.64 -0.72
CA ASN A 166 2.40 23.53 -0.85
C ASN A 166 3.70 22.82 -0.40
N GLN A 167 4.84 23.28 -0.92
CA GLN A 167 6.16 22.71 -0.60
C GLN A 167 6.47 22.79 0.91
N ASP A 168 5.97 23.83 1.59
CA ASP A 168 6.19 24.08 3.02
C ASP A 168 5.22 23.31 3.93
N SER A 169 4.24 22.60 3.35
CA SER A 169 3.28 21.83 4.13
C SER A 169 3.99 20.73 4.91
N LYS A 170 3.68 20.67 6.21
CA LYS A 170 4.31 19.71 7.11
C LYS A 170 3.81 18.30 6.80
N VAL A 171 4.74 17.41 6.52
CA VAL A 171 4.52 15.96 6.39
C VAL A 171 5.53 15.23 7.26
N THR A 172 5.14 14.09 7.80
CA THR A 172 6.02 13.28 8.65
C THR A 172 6.41 12.00 7.90
N GLN A 173 7.69 11.69 7.84
CA GLN A 173 8.13 10.42 7.30
C GLN A 173 7.79 9.29 8.28
N ILE A 174 7.15 8.23 7.79
CA ILE A 174 6.66 7.13 8.65
C ILE A 174 7.80 6.46 9.43
N TRP A 175 9.00 6.38 8.85
CA TRP A 175 10.15 5.80 9.53
C TRP A 175 10.61 6.61 10.76
N HIS A 176 10.32 7.91 10.83
CA HIS A 176 10.56 8.70 12.05
C HIS A 176 9.64 8.22 13.18
N VAL A 177 8.40 7.84 12.85
CA VAL A 177 7.46 7.29 13.83
C VAL A 177 7.91 5.89 14.27
N LEU A 178 8.29 5.05 13.33
CA LEU A 178 8.81 3.70 13.59
C LEU A 178 10.02 3.70 14.53
N THR A 179 10.89 4.71 14.41
CA THR A 179 12.11 4.82 15.21
C THR A 179 11.95 5.70 16.46
N GLY A 180 10.73 6.17 16.76
CA GLY A 180 10.46 7.04 17.92
C GLY A 180 10.98 8.47 17.81
N ARG A 181 11.40 8.91 16.62
CA ARG A 181 11.90 10.28 16.37
C ARG A 181 10.78 11.30 16.16
N ALA A 182 9.60 10.84 15.81
CA ALA A 182 8.40 11.66 15.70
C ALA A 182 7.20 10.92 16.29
N PRO A 183 6.22 11.64 16.85
CA PRO A 183 4.99 11.01 17.28
C PRO A 183 4.14 10.58 16.07
N GLY A 184 3.43 9.47 16.21
CA GLY A 184 2.34 9.10 15.32
C GLY A 184 1.04 9.83 15.69
N ARG A 185 -0.03 9.09 15.94
CA ARG A 185 -1.26 9.64 16.51
C ARG A 185 -1.03 10.17 17.91
N ILE A 186 -1.44 11.40 18.16
CA ILE A 186 -1.31 12.05 19.48
C ILE A 186 -2.66 12.05 20.22
N SER A 187 -3.75 12.25 19.48
CA SER A 187 -5.10 12.34 20.05
C SER A 187 -6.06 11.38 19.34
N ASN A 188 -7.05 10.88 20.08
CA ASN A 188 -8.15 10.10 19.51
C ASN A 188 -9.03 10.91 18.54
N GLN A 189 -8.91 12.24 18.53
CA GLN A 189 -9.60 13.12 17.60
C GLN A 189 -8.79 13.41 16.32
N ASP A 190 -7.50 13.09 16.32
CA ASP A 190 -6.66 13.31 15.14
C ASP A 190 -7.23 12.53 13.95
N ILE A 191 -7.35 13.15 12.79
CA ILE A 191 -7.45 12.45 11.53
C ILE A 191 -6.01 12.25 11.03
N THR A 192 -5.62 11.02 10.78
CA THR A 192 -4.29 10.67 10.28
C THR A 192 -4.40 10.11 8.87
N LEU A 193 -3.47 10.48 8.00
CA LEU A 193 -3.42 9.99 6.63
C LEU A 193 -2.02 9.46 6.32
N PHE A 194 -1.95 8.26 5.80
CA PHE A 194 -0.74 7.68 5.24
C PHE A 194 -0.84 7.72 3.71
N ASP A 195 -0.05 8.59 3.09
CA ASP A 195 0.05 8.75 1.64
C ASP A 195 1.14 7.80 1.13
N SER A 196 0.71 6.65 0.65
CA SER A 196 1.55 5.50 0.28
C SER A 196 1.65 5.37 -1.23
N VAL A 197 2.75 5.84 -1.76
CA VAL A 197 3.10 5.72 -3.20
C VAL A 197 3.78 4.38 -3.48
N GLY A 198 4.39 3.79 -2.47
CA GLY A 198 5.31 2.69 -2.60
C GLY A 198 6.75 3.17 -2.80
N PHE A 199 7.69 2.37 -2.35
CA PHE A 199 9.07 2.80 -2.23
C PHE A 199 10.01 1.61 -2.44
N ALA A 200 11.04 1.77 -3.25
CA ALA A 200 11.92 0.68 -3.67
C ALA A 200 12.53 -0.15 -2.53
N ILE A 201 12.68 0.44 -1.33
CA ILE A 201 13.19 -0.28 -0.17
C ILE A 201 12.21 -1.32 0.38
N GLU A 202 10.91 -1.13 0.14
CA GLU A 202 9.88 -2.11 0.52
C GLU A 202 9.96 -3.35 -0.36
N ASP A 203 10.14 -3.15 -1.68
CA ASP A 203 10.37 -4.25 -2.62
C ASP A 203 11.66 -4.99 -2.30
N PHE A 204 12.74 -4.26 -2.00
CA PHE A 204 14.01 -4.84 -1.58
C PHE A 204 13.86 -5.66 -0.29
N SER A 205 13.12 -5.16 0.69
CA SER A 205 12.88 -5.86 1.96
C SER A 205 12.07 -7.14 1.74
N THR A 206 11.08 -7.08 0.87
CA THR A 206 10.26 -8.23 0.48
C THR A 206 11.09 -9.28 -0.25
N LEU A 207 11.93 -8.88 -1.20
CA LEU A 207 12.82 -9.80 -1.92
C LEU A 207 13.83 -10.45 -0.99
N ARG A 208 14.39 -9.73 -0.02
CA ARG A 208 15.25 -10.32 1.01
C ARG A 208 14.51 -11.38 1.82
N TYR A 209 13.30 -11.05 2.27
CA TYR A 209 12.47 -11.99 3.03
C TYR A 209 12.15 -13.25 2.20
N LEU A 210 11.75 -13.08 0.94
CA LEU A 210 11.49 -14.20 0.02
C LEU A 210 12.73 -15.05 -0.20
N ARG A 211 13.89 -14.44 -0.41
CA ARG A 211 15.16 -15.16 -0.56
C ARG A 211 15.45 -16.05 0.67
N ASP A 212 15.28 -15.49 1.85
CA ASP A 212 15.57 -16.21 3.09
C ASP A 212 14.56 -17.36 3.32
N LEU A 213 13.28 -17.16 2.98
CA LEU A 213 12.27 -18.22 3.00
C LEU A 213 12.56 -19.34 1.99
N LEU A 214 12.94 -19.00 0.77
CA LEU A 214 13.22 -19.97 -0.29
C LEU A 214 14.48 -20.79 0.05
N ALA A 215 15.51 -20.15 0.59
CA ALA A 215 16.71 -20.85 1.05
C ALA A 215 16.40 -21.89 2.14
N ALA A 216 15.48 -21.56 3.07
CA ALA A 216 15.06 -22.49 4.13
C ALA A 216 14.21 -23.65 3.61
N GLN A 217 13.54 -23.52 2.47
CA GLN A 217 12.61 -24.52 1.92
C GLN A 217 13.17 -25.30 0.73
N ALA A 218 14.37 -24.96 0.22
CA ALA A 218 14.98 -25.53 -1.00
C ALA A 218 14.03 -25.47 -2.23
N LYS A 219 13.26 -24.40 -2.36
CA LYS A 219 12.26 -24.18 -3.43
C LYS A 219 12.72 -23.14 -4.45
N SER A 220 13.98 -23.20 -4.88
CA SER A 220 14.52 -22.34 -5.91
C SER A 220 15.10 -23.15 -7.05
N HIS A 221 15.14 -22.54 -8.22
CA HIS A 221 15.91 -23.05 -9.36
C HIS A 221 17.16 -22.22 -9.51
N ASP A 222 18.31 -22.86 -9.50
CA ASP A 222 19.58 -22.19 -9.76
C ASP A 222 19.73 -21.96 -11.26
N LEU A 223 19.99 -20.69 -11.62
CA LEU A 223 20.26 -20.28 -13.00
C LEU A 223 21.70 -19.83 -13.08
N ASP A 224 22.49 -20.45 -13.96
CA ASP A 224 23.82 -19.97 -14.28
C ASP A 224 23.71 -18.77 -15.25
N LEU A 225 23.65 -17.57 -14.68
CA LEU A 225 23.56 -16.31 -15.43
C LEU A 225 24.94 -15.70 -15.72
N ILE A 226 26.01 -16.30 -15.19
CA ILE A 226 27.37 -15.76 -15.32
C ILE A 226 28.16 -16.70 -16.18
N PRO A 227 28.58 -16.30 -17.40
CA PRO A 227 29.35 -17.18 -18.27
C PRO A 227 30.70 -17.51 -17.63
N ALA A 228 31.02 -18.80 -17.52
CA ALA A 228 32.32 -19.26 -17.12
C ALA A 228 33.32 -19.10 -18.29
N LEU A 229 34.08 -18.02 -18.27
CA LEU A 229 35.06 -17.72 -19.30
C LEU A 229 36.38 -18.43 -19.02
N THR A 230 36.82 -19.25 -19.94
CA THR A 230 38.20 -19.82 -19.91
C THR A 230 39.26 -18.74 -20.09
N ASN A 231 38.95 -17.68 -20.83
CA ASN A 231 39.77 -16.50 -20.98
C ASN A 231 38.91 -15.22 -20.82
N PRO A 232 38.97 -14.55 -19.65
CA PRO A 232 38.18 -13.35 -19.39
C PRO A 232 38.55 -12.13 -20.27
N LYS A 233 39.69 -12.20 -20.98
CA LYS A 233 40.10 -11.17 -21.94
C LYS A 233 39.52 -11.39 -23.32
N ASN A 234 38.90 -12.53 -23.62
CA ASN A 234 38.32 -12.86 -24.92
C ASN A 234 36.79 -12.93 -24.85
N LEU A 235 36.15 -11.81 -24.53
CA LEU A 235 34.67 -11.73 -24.57
C LEU A 235 34.10 -11.94 -25.98
N PHE A 236 34.85 -11.51 -27.00
CA PHE A 236 34.45 -11.71 -28.40
C PHE A 236 34.31 -13.18 -28.78
N GLY A 237 35.09 -14.06 -28.17
CA GLY A 237 34.99 -15.51 -28.35
C GLY A 237 33.60 -16.09 -28.00
N LEU A 238 32.81 -15.41 -27.18
CA LEU A 238 31.44 -15.87 -26.86
C LEU A 238 30.45 -15.76 -28.02
N ILE A 239 30.70 -14.80 -28.92
CA ILE A 239 29.81 -14.56 -30.09
C ILE A 239 30.42 -15.11 -31.39
N ALA A 240 31.69 -15.46 -31.38
CA ALA A 240 32.42 -16.01 -32.52
C ALA A 240 32.45 -17.52 -32.55
N ALA A 241 31.86 -18.21 -31.56
CA ALA A 241 31.76 -19.66 -31.58
C ALA A 241 30.85 -20.08 -32.77
N PRO A 242 31.30 -20.97 -33.65
CA PRO A 242 30.42 -21.47 -34.73
C PRO A 242 29.21 -22.20 -34.14
N VAL A 243 28.04 -21.89 -34.66
CA VAL A 243 26.75 -22.57 -34.39
C VAL A 243 26.86 -24.03 -34.83
#